data_62bd24c8de34dce7da71962648369696
#
_entry.id   62bd24c8de34dce7da71962648369696
#
_cell.length_a   1.000
_cell.length_b   1.000
_cell.length_c   1.000
_cell.angle_alpha   90.00
_cell.angle_beta   90.00
_cell.angle_gamma   90.00
#
_symmetry.space_group_name_H-M   'P 1'
#
loop_
_entity.id
_entity.type
_entity.pdbx_description
1 polymer ?
#
loop_
_entity_poly.entity_id
_entity_poly.type
_entity_poly.pdbx_seq_one_letter_code
_entity_poly.pdbx_strand_id
1 'polypeptide(L)'
;MKNKPYLFISLLLLFSCNEQEARRPVVQKTTTILSETIVQNKKLVALENKAIERYIAQDTIKQYNVASYGFWYAYESKKPSETLTPKIGDVVEIAYNITDLYGNVFYAKDDLGIKKYTIDKEDFIPALQEGIKLMKIGETITFVIPSYRAYGLVGDENKIGINQTIKSTVTLISIKQN
;
A
#
# COMPACT_ATOMS: atom_id res chain seq x y z
N MET A 1 -82.62 -6.83 28.22
CA MET A 1 -82.11 -5.70 27.43
C MET A 1 -80.93 -5.07 28.17
N LYS A 2 -79.69 -5.63 28.12
CA LYS A 2 -78.57 -5.13 28.91
C LYS A 2 -77.19 -5.53 28.28
N ASN A 3 -76.96 -5.36 27.01
CA ASN A 3 -75.60 -5.67 26.42
C ASN A 3 -75.12 -4.72 25.28
N LYS A 4 -75.58 -3.43 25.26
CA LYS A 4 -75.20 -2.51 24.20
C LYS A 4 -73.97 -1.57 24.45
N PRO A 5 -73.46 -1.36 25.71
CA PRO A 5 -72.27 -0.46 25.83
C PRO A 5 -70.93 -1.10 25.48
N TYR A 6 -70.80 -2.44 25.57
CA TYR A 6 -69.47 -3.09 25.32
C TYR A 6 -69.14 -3.23 23.86
N LEU A 7 -70.05 -3.16 22.94
CA LEU A 7 -69.81 -3.22 21.50
C LEU A 7 -69.17 -1.90 20.98
N PHE A 8 -69.48 -0.78 21.63
CA PHE A 8 -68.94 0.55 21.23
C PHE A 8 -67.55 0.80 21.75
N ILE A 9 -67.14 0.20 22.88
CA ILE A 9 -65.81 0.30 23.45
C ILE A 9 -64.80 -0.56 22.65
N SER A 10 -65.24 -1.71 22.09
CA SER A 10 -64.39 -2.57 21.26
C SER A 10 -64.00 -1.95 19.90
N LEU A 11 -64.80 -1.02 19.37
CA LEU A 11 -64.54 -0.38 18.07
C LEU A 11 -63.50 0.79 18.14
N LEU A 12 -63.28 1.36 19.34
CA LEU A 12 -62.36 2.48 19.56
C LEU A 12 -60.87 2.07 19.69
N LEU A 13 -60.56 0.76 19.79
CA LEU A 13 -59.20 0.27 19.95
C LEU A 13 -58.49 -0.03 18.61
N LEU A 14 -59.11 0.15 17.47
CA LEU A 14 -58.55 -0.18 16.17
C LEU A 14 -57.90 1.01 15.42
N PHE A 15 -57.88 2.20 15.99
CA PHE A 15 -57.28 3.39 15.34
C PHE A 15 -55.93 3.83 15.87
N SER A 16 -55.19 2.96 16.55
CA SER A 16 -53.83 3.27 17.00
C SER A 16 -52.77 2.65 16.07
N CYS A 17 -52.83 2.91 14.77
CA CYS A 17 -51.69 2.79 13.87
C CYS A 17 -51.00 4.16 13.79
N ASN A 18 -50.04 4.38 14.67
CA ASN A 18 -49.11 5.49 14.50
C ASN A 18 -48.07 5.03 13.46
N GLU A 19 -48.17 5.52 12.24
CA GLU A 19 -47.11 5.29 11.22
C GLU A 19 -45.81 5.85 11.77
N GLN A 20 -44.84 4.98 12.08
CA GLN A 20 -43.48 5.40 12.39
C GLN A 20 -42.87 5.95 11.10
N GLU A 21 -42.68 7.25 11.07
CA GLU A 21 -41.93 7.91 10.00
C GLU A 21 -40.52 7.28 9.91
N ALA A 22 -40.22 6.63 8.77
CA ALA A 22 -38.94 5.99 8.54
C ALA A 22 -37.81 7.03 8.70
N ARG A 23 -36.95 6.83 9.69
CA ARG A 23 -35.79 7.69 9.91
C ARG A 23 -34.93 7.69 8.66
N ARG A 24 -34.86 8.80 7.95
CA ARG A 24 -33.96 8.98 6.83
C ARG A 24 -32.52 8.84 7.34
N PRO A 25 -31.67 8.02 6.69
CA PRO A 25 -30.27 7.91 7.10
C PRO A 25 -29.61 9.31 6.96
N VAL A 26 -29.03 9.79 8.06
CA VAL A 26 -28.29 11.04 8.10
C VAL A 26 -26.91 10.82 7.47
N VAL A 27 -26.85 10.80 6.14
CA VAL A 27 -25.63 10.52 5.36
C VAL A 27 -24.72 11.76 5.20
N GLN A 28 -25.14 12.96 5.63
CA GLN A 28 -24.45 14.21 5.31
C GLN A 28 -23.06 14.40 5.94
N LYS A 29 -22.78 13.82 7.13
CA LYS A 29 -21.46 14.00 7.78
C LYS A 29 -20.36 13.07 7.25
N THR A 30 -20.70 11.87 6.82
CA THR A 30 -19.72 10.88 6.33
C THR A 30 -19.10 11.32 5.00
N THR A 31 -19.87 11.93 4.11
CA THR A 31 -19.40 12.36 2.79
C THR A 31 -18.39 13.51 2.88
N THR A 32 -18.58 14.45 3.81
CA THR A 32 -17.65 15.57 4.01
C THR A 32 -16.32 15.11 4.58
N ILE A 33 -16.32 14.27 5.61
CA ILE A 33 -15.10 13.71 6.22
C ILE A 33 -14.33 12.88 5.18
N LEU A 34 -15.02 12.05 4.40
CA LEU A 34 -14.39 11.23 3.37
C LEU A 34 -13.76 12.10 2.27
N SER A 35 -14.44 13.16 1.81
CA SER A 35 -13.89 14.07 0.80
C SER A 35 -12.67 14.85 1.30
N GLU A 36 -12.67 15.30 2.55
CA GLU A 36 -11.53 15.96 3.18
C GLU A 36 -10.34 15.01 3.31
N THR A 37 -10.57 13.77 3.74
CA THR A 37 -9.52 12.75 3.84
C THR A 37 -8.90 12.44 2.49
N ILE A 38 -9.69 12.33 1.41
CA ILE A 38 -9.18 12.12 0.05
C ILE A 38 -8.30 13.28 -0.40
N VAL A 39 -8.72 14.52 -0.14
CA VAL A 39 -7.94 15.72 -0.49
C VAL A 39 -6.62 15.76 0.27
N GLN A 40 -6.63 15.47 1.58
CA GLN A 40 -5.42 15.41 2.41
C GLN A 40 -4.46 14.33 1.91
N ASN A 41 -4.96 13.12 1.60
CA ASN A 41 -4.13 12.03 1.09
C ASN A 41 -3.50 12.38 -0.27
N LYS A 42 -4.26 12.99 -1.19
CA LYS A 42 -3.72 13.46 -2.48
C LYS A 42 -2.61 14.50 -2.29
N LYS A 43 -2.78 15.43 -1.35
CA LYS A 43 -1.77 16.44 -1.03
C LYS A 43 -0.51 15.79 -0.45
N LEU A 44 -0.65 14.83 0.45
CA LEU A 44 0.47 14.09 1.04
C LEU A 44 1.27 13.36 -0.05
N VAL A 45 0.60 12.58 -0.90
CA VAL A 45 1.21 11.88 -2.04
C VAL A 45 1.97 12.85 -2.95
N ALA A 46 1.39 14.00 -3.27
CA ALA A 46 2.04 15.00 -4.13
C ALA A 46 3.29 15.61 -3.49
N LEU A 47 3.26 15.88 -2.17
CA LEU A 47 4.42 16.38 -1.42
C LEU A 47 5.54 15.34 -1.35
N GLU A 48 5.19 14.08 -1.13
CA GLU A 48 6.12 12.97 -1.06
C GLU A 48 6.81 12.73 -2.42
N ASN A 49 6.04 12.66 -3.49
CA ASN A 49 6.57 12.51 -4.85
C ASN A 49 7.53 13.66 -5.20
N LYS A 50 7.16 14.91 -4.86
CA LYS A 50 8.03 16.07 -5.08
C LYS A 50 9.34 16.01 -4.25
N ALA A 51 9.30 15.44 -3.05
CA ALA A 51 10.51 15.23 -2.25
C ALA A 51 11.41 14.17 -2.88
N ILE A 52 10.84 13.08 -3.37
CA ILE A 52 11.55 12.03 -4.10
C ILE A 52 12.17 12.57 -5.39
N GLU A 53 11.42 13.34 -6.17
CA GLU A 53 11.94 13.96 -7.42
C GLU A 53 13.14 14.88 -7.15
N ARG A 54 13.11 15.67 -6.08
CA ARG A 54 14.25 16.49 -5.66
C ARG A 54 15.46 15.65 -5.26
N TYR A 55 15.23 14.57 -4.50
CA TYR A 55 16.29 13.63 -4.13
C TYR A 55 16.94 13.01 -5.37
N ILE A 56 16.15 12.54 -6.32
CA ILE A 56 16.63 11.94 -7.57
C ILE A 56 17.38 12.96 -8.42
N ALA A 57 16.91 14.21 -8.50
CA ALA A 57 17.56 15.27 -9.25
C ALA A 57 18.94 15.66 -8.70
N GLN A 58 19.21 15.39 -7.42
CA GLN A 58 20.51 15.62 -6.79
C GLN A 58 21.49 14.45 -6.99
N ASP A 59 20.98 13.26 -7.30
CA ASP A 59 21.82 12.09 -7.58
C ASP A 59 22.26 12.10 -9.05
N THR A 60 23.45 12.64 -9.30
CA THR A 60 24.02 12.74 -10.66
C THR A 60 24.67 11.44 -11.15
N ILE A 61 24.78 10.44 -10.29
CA ILE A 61 25.46 9.17 -10.58
C ILE A 61 24.47 8.14 -11.13
N LYS A 62 23.27 8.07 -10.57
CA LYS A 62 22.25 7.06 -10.89
C LYS A 62 21.22 7.59 -11.87
N GLN A 63 20.89 6.76 -12.84
CA GLN A 63 19.80 7.04 -13.77
C GLN A 63 18.53 6.36 -13.31
N TYR A 64 17.61 7.15 -12.74
CA TYR A 64 16.34 6.64 -12.23
C TYR A 64 15.30 6.57 -13.33
N ASN A 65 14.54 5.49 -13.32
CA ASN A 65 13.33 5.26 -14.12
C ASN A 65 12.10 5.29 -13.22
N VAL A 66 10.97 5.70 -13.78
CA VAL A 66 9.69 5.68 -13.09
C VAL A 66 8.94 4.40 -13.48
N ALA A 67 8.54 3.61 -12.49
CA ALA A 67 7.69 2.46 -12.74
C ALA A 67 6.21 2.88 -12.79
N SER A 68 5.42 2.22 -13.65
CA SER A 68 3.98 2.47 -13.77
C SER A 68 3.20 2.25 -12.46
N TYR A 69 3.77 1.46 -11.55
CA TYR A 69 3.23 1.18 -10.22
C TYR A 69 3.53 2.27 -9.17
N GLY A 70 4.16 3.39 -9.56
CA GLY A 70 4.36 4.56 -8.70
C GLY A 70 5.51 4.43 -7.72
N PHE A 71 6.65 3.96 -8.19
CA PHE A 71 7.95 4.00 -7.51
C PHE A 71 9.05 4.31 -8.53
N TRP A 72 10.24 4.67 -8.05
CA TRP A 72 11.41 4.93 -8.89
C TRP A 72 12.46 3.86 -8.67
N TYR A 73 13.23 3.56 -9.71
CA TYR A 73 14.28 2.55 -9.62
C TYR A 73 15.49 2.89 -10.49
N ALA A 74 16.67 2.51 -10.03
CA ALA A 74 17.92 2.63 -10.76
C ALA A 74 18.73 1.33 -10.65
N TYR A 75 19.31 0.90 -11.77
CA TYR A 75 20.19 -0.26 -11.76
C TYR A 75 21.56 0.10 -11.19
N GLU A 76 22.00 -0.64 -10.16
CA GLU A 76 23.38 -0.64 -9.68
C GLU A 76 24.24 -1.60 -10.50
N SER A 77 23.68 -2.76 -10.84
CA SER A 77 24.34 -3.78 -11.68
C SER A 77 23.31 -4.41 -12.62
N LYS A 78 23.62 -4.45 -13.92
CA LYS A 78 22.84 -5.13 -14.94
C LYS A 78 23.51 -6.43 -15.39
N LYS A 79 22.72 -7.41 -15.79
CA LYS A 79 23.16 -8.68 -16.39
C LYS A 79 22.53 -8.86 -17.77
N PRO A 80 23.09 -8.23 -18.83
CA PRO A 80 22.51 -8.25 -20.18
C PRO A 80 22.38 -9.65 -20.78
N SER A 81 23.26 -10.58 -20.39
CA SER A 81 23.24 -11.99 -20.85
C SER A 81 22.07 -12.79 -20.29
N GLU A 82 21.53 -12.38 -19.14
CA GLU A 82 20.38 -13.05 -18.53
C GLU A 82 19.08 -12.58 -19.18
N THR A 83 18.15 -13.51 -19.36
CA THR A 83 16.85 -13.22 -19.98
C THR A 83 15.67 -13.54 -19.06
N LEU A 84 15.91 -14.40 -18.05
CA LEU A 84 14.85 -14.86 -17.15
C LEU A 84 14.50 -13.79 -16.11
N THR A 85 13.21 -13.44 -16.05
CA THR A 85 12.62 -12.59 -15.01
C THR A 85 11.58 -13.38 -14.23
N PRO A 86 11.36 -13.08 -12.94
CA PRO A 86 10.38 -13.77 -12.11
C PRO A 86 8.95 -13.58 -12.61
N LYS A 87 8.15 -14.63 -12.51
CA LYS A 87 6.71 -14.65 -12.82
C LYS A 87 5.91 -15.04 -11.60
N ILE A 88 4.59 -14.85 -11.68
CA ILE A 88 3.64 -15.25 -10.62
C ILE A 88 3.85 -16.71 -10.26
N GLY A 89 4.03 -16.99 -8.98
CA GLY A 89 4.23 -18.33 -8.44
C GLY A 89 5.68 -18.79 -8.39
N ASP A 90 6.61 -18.14 -9.10
CA ASP A 90 8.04 -18.44 -8.98
C ASP A 90 8.54 -18.13 -7.58
N VAL A 91 9.51 -18.91 -7.12
CA VAL A 91 10.18 -18.66 -5.85
C VAL A 91 11.52 -18.00 -6.09
N VAL A 92 11.73 -16.83 -5.53
CA VAL A 92 12.98 -16.07 -5.63
C VAL A 92 13.72 -16.02 -4.31
N GLU A 93 15.03 -15.91 -4.38
CA GLU A 93 15.88 -15.54 -3.25
C GLU A 93 16.45 -14.17 -3.50
N ILE A 94 16.26 -13.28 -2.54
CA ILE A 94 16.73 -11.89 -2.60
C ILE A 94 17.53 -11.53 -1.36
N ALA A 95 18.50 -10.63 -1.52
CA ALA A 95 19.12 -9.92 -0.43
C ALA A 95 18.84 -8.44 -0.57
N TYR A 96 18.39 -7.77 0.49
CA TYR A 96 17.97 -6.38 0.44
C TYR A 96 18.24 -5.65 1.76
N ASN A 97 18.21 -4.35 1.72
CA ASN A 97 18.22 -3.48 2.89
C ASN A 97 17.04 -2.51 2.84
N ILE A 98 16.77 -1.80 3.92
CA ILE A 98 15.81 -0.69 3.95
C ILE A 98 16.45 0.49 4.67
N THR A 99 16.44 1.65 4.00
CA THR A 99 16.96 2.92 4.52
C THR A 99 15.95 4.04 4.28
N ASP A 100 16.15 5.19 4.89
CA ASP A 100 15.50 6.42 4.44
C ASP A 100 16.23 7.01 3.19
N LEU A 101 15.74 8.14 2.68
CA LEU A 101 16.35 8.84 1.54
C LEU A 101 17.75 9.39 1.89
N TYR A 102 18.03 9.67 3.15
CA TYR A 102 19.29 10.26 3.63
C TYR A 102 20.36 9.20 3.94
N GLY A 103 20.00 7.91 3.89
CA GLY A 103 20.89 6.78 4.15
C GLY A 103 20.85 6.25 5.57
N ASN A 104 19.98 6.76 6.44
CA ASN A 104 19.78 6.15 7.76
C ASN A 104 19.18 4.75 7.60
N VAL A 105 19.81 3.76 8.22
CA VAL A 105 19.47 2.35 8.04
C VAL A 105 18.36 1.97 9.02
N PHE A 106 17.22 1.53 8.50
CA PHE A 106 16.17 0.88 9.27
C PHE A 106 16.49 -0.61 9.44
N TYR A 107 16.80 -1.27 8.33
CA TYR A 107 17.17 -2.70 8.31
C TYR A 107 18.39 -2.90 7.41
N ALA A 108 19.47 -3.39 7.98
CA ALA A 108 20.65 -3.74 7.21
C ALA A 108 20.46 -5.07 6.46
N LYS A 109 21.17 -5.25 5.36
CA LYS A 109 21.13 -6.46 4.56
C LYS A 109 21.53 -7.71 5.36
N ASP A 110 22.53 -7.56 6.23
CA ASP A 110 23.03 -8.66 7.03
C ASP A 110 22.04 -9.05 8.15
N ASP A 111 21.28 -8.08 8.69
CA ASP A 111 20.24 -8.33 9.69
C ASP A 111 19.04 -9.07 9.09
N LEU A 112 18.69 -8.77 7.83
CA LEU A 112 17.56 -9.39 7.12
C LEU A 112 17.93 -10.76 6.53
N GLY A 113 19.21 -10.98 6.22
CA GLY A 113 19.68 -12.16 5.53
C GLY A 113 19.08 -12.34 4.14
N ILE A 114 19.10 -13.59 3.65
CA ILE A 114 18.46 -13.93 2.37
C ILE A 114 16.99 -14.22 2.60
N LYS A 115 16.13 -13.42 1.96
CA LYS A 115 14.69 -13.64 1.97
C LYS A 115 14.29 -14.54 0.81
N LYS A 116 13.61 -15.61 1.12
CA LYS A 116 12.88 -16.41 0.15
C LYS A 116 11.46 -15.85 0.02
N TYR A 117 11.02 -15.63 -1.19
CA TYR A 117 9.74 -14.98 -1.50
C TYR A 117 9.06 -15.67 -2.70
N THR A 118 7.78 -16.00 -2.56
CA THR A 118 6.97 -16.55 -3.64
C THR A 118 6.20 -15.42 -4.31
N ILE A 119 6.50 -15.14 -5.57
CA ILE A 119 5.97 -13.99 -6.33
C ILE A 119 4.43 -14.00 -6.34
N ASP A 120 3.84 -12.90 -5.86
CA ASP A 120 2.39 -12.64 -5.79
C ASP A 120 1.58 -13.70 -5.00
N LYS A 121 2.23 -14.48 -4.12
CA LYS A 121 1.60 -15.47 -3.25
C LYS A 121 1.81 -15.19 -1.76
N GLU A 122 2.75 -14.35 -1.43
CA GLU A 122 3.09 -13.96 -0.06
C GLU A 122 3.05 -12.45 0.06
N ASP A 123 2.73 -11.94 1.27
CA ASP A 123 2.77 -10.51 1.53
C ASP A 123 4.22 -10.00 1.59
N PHE A 124 4.47 -8.93 0.89
CA PHE A 124 5.73 -8.22 0.90
C PHE A 124 5.50 -6.73 0.62
N ILE A 125 6.54 -5.91 0.66
CA ILE A 125 6.46 -4.48 0.34
C ILE A 125 5.89 -4.31 -1.08
N PRO A 126 4.73 -3.63 -1.26
CA PRO A 126 4.01 -3.61 -2.55
C PRO A 126 4.87 -3.17 -3.74
N ALA A 127 5.73 -2.15 -3.57
CA ALA A 127 6.64 -1.73 -4.63
C ALA A 127 7.70 -2.78 -4.96
N LEU A 128 8.20 -3.54 -3.98
CA LEU A 128 9.18 -4.59 -4.21
C LEU A 128 8.56 -5.82 -4.86
N GLN A 129 7.30 -6.15 -4.58
CA GLN A 129 6.58 -7.21 -5.29
C GLN A 129 6.58 -6.96 -6.81
N GLU A 130 6.35 -5.70 -7.23
CA GLU A 130 6.37 -5.32 -8.64
C GLU A 130 7.80 -5.14 -9.16
N GLY A 131 8.68 -4.54 -8.33
CA GLY A 131 10.05 -4.25 -8.69
C GLY A 131 10.89 -5.49 -8.96
N ILE A 132 10.72 -6.56 -8.17
CA ILE A 132 11.46 -7.81 -8.34
C ILE A 132 11.16 -8.47 -9.69
N LYS A 133 9.95 -8.34 -10.21
CA LYS A 133 9.56 -8.86 -11.54
C LYS A 133 10.30 -8.18 -12.70
N LEU A 134 10.92 -7.02 -12.48
CA LEU A 134 11.78 -6.34 -13.47
C LEU A 134 13.22 -6.87 -13.49
N MET A 135 13.61 -7.64 -12.48
CA MET A 135 14.99 -8.05 -12.24
C MET A 135 15.34 -9.37 -12.92
N LYS A 136 16.60 -9.52 -13.26
CA LYS A 136 17.22 -10.77 -13.70
C LYS A 136 18.18 -11.29 -12.63
N ILE A 137 18.50 -12.59 -12.68
CA ILE A 137 19.43 -13.21 -11.73
C ILE A 137 20.77 -12.47 -11.72
N GLY A 138 21.26 -12.12 -10.53
CA GLY A 138 22.51 -11.38 -10.32
C GLY A 138 22.42 -9.87 -10.53
N GLU A 139 21.27 -9.32 -10.91
CA GLU A 139 21.06 -7.88 -10.97
C GLU A 139 20.84 -7.29 -9.58
N THR A 140 21.29 -6.04 -9.43
CA THR A 140 21.03 -5.22 -8.25
C THR A 140 20.35 -3.93 -8.66
N ILE A 141 19.23 -3.62 -8.02
CA ILE A 141 18.44 -2.41 -8.26
C ILE A 141 18.22 -1.68 -6.94
N THR A 142 18.41 -0.36 -6.96
CA THR A 142 17.96 0.53 -5.90
C THR A 142 16.58 1.07 -6.26
N PHE A 143 15.64 0.86 -5.35
CA PHE A 143 14.26 1.34 -5.40
C PHE A 143 14.10 2.54 -4.47
N VAL A 144 13.41 3.59 -4.92
CA VAL A 144 12.93 4.70 -4.10
C VAL A 144 11.42 4.60 -4.07
N ILE A 145 10.88 4.36 -2.90
CA ILE A 145 9.51 3.88 -2.71
C ILE A 145 8.75 4.87 -1.82
N PRO A 146 7.72 5.55 -2.35
CA PRO A 146 6.87 6.39 -1.54
C PRO A 146 6.09 5.56 -0.51
N SER A 147 5.72 6.20 0.59
CA SER A 147 5.10 5.53 1.73
C SER A 147 3.88 4.70 1.36
N TYR A 148 3.02 5.23 0.48
CA TYR A 148 1.79 4.56 0.02
C TYR A 148 2.04 3.29 -0.83
N ARG A 149 3.29 3.05 -1.24
CA ARG A 149 3.76 1.82 -1.91
C ARG A 149 4.67 0.99 -1.02
N ALA A 150 4.88 1.43 0.22
CA ALA A 150 5.66 0.74 1.25
C ALA A 150 4.75 0.36 2.43
N TYR A 151 4.95 0.98 3.59
CA TYR A 151 4.24 0.67 4.83
C TYR A 151 3.06 1.62 5.13
N GLY A 152 2.85 2.65 4.31
CA GLY A 152 1.67 3.50 4.32
C GLY A 152 1.44 4.28 5.61
N LEU A 153 0.18 4.30 6.02
CA LEU A 153 -0.30 5.05 7.19
C LEU A 153 -0.04 4.34 8.53
N VAL A 154 0.43 3.11 8.51
CA VAL A 154 0.64 2.30 9.73
C VAL A 154 2.13 2.23 10.09
N GLY A 155 3.02 2.25 9.11
CA GLY A 155 4.42 1.89 9.31
C GLY A 155 4.61 0.38 9.39
N ASP A 156 5.73 -0.07 9.94
CA ASP A 156 6.02 -1.50 10.19
C ASP A 156 5.88 -1.89 11.67
N GLU A 157 5.33 -0.98 12.48
CA GLU A 157 5.17 -1.11 13.94
C GLU A 157 6.48 -1.33 14.72
N ASN A 158 7.63 -1.04 14.08
CA ASN A 158 8.95 -1.22 14.69
C ASN A 158 9.88 -0.04 14.39
N LYS A 159 10.57 -0.05 13.23
CA LYS A 159 11.57 0.96 12.87
C LYS A 159 11.09 1.97 11.84
N ILE A 160 10.11 1.62 11.02
CA ILE A 160 9.61 2.46 9.94
C ILE A 160 8.30 3.12 10.36
N GLY A 161 8.31 4.44 10.44
CA GLY A 161 7.16 5.23 10.86
C GLY A 161 6.07 5.35 9.79
N ILE A 162 4.97 5.99 10.17
CA ILE A 162 3.86 6.32 9.27
C ILE A 162 4.32 7.32 8.19
N ASN A 163 3.78 7.19 6.99
CA ASN A 163 4.10 8.06 5.85
C ASN A 163 5.60 8.18 5.55
N GLN A 164 6.37 7.12 5.84
CA GLN A 164 7.81 7.10 5.64
C GLN A 164 8.15 6.62 4.23
N THR A 165 8.73 7.50 3.41
CA THR A 165 9.41 7.12 2.16
C THR A 165 10.63 6.27 2.48
N ILE A 166 10.81 5.18 1.78
CA ILE A 166 11.96 4.29 1.97
C ILE A 166 12.78 4.14 0.69
N LYS A 167 14.03 3.77 0.87
CA LYS A 167 14.94 3.32 -0.20
C LYS A 167 15.37 1.89 0.12
N SER A 168 15.36 1.03 -0.91
CA SER A 168 15.77 -0.37 -0.77
C SER A 168 16.68 -0.76 -1.92
N THR A 169 17.84 -1.31 -1.62
CA THR A 169 18.73 -1.91 -2.63
C THR A 169 18.56 -3.41 -2.56
N VAL A 170 18.06 -3.98 -3.65
CA VAL A 170 17.71 -5.41 -3.77
C VAL A 170 18.65 -6.06 -4.76
N THR A 171 19.19 -7.23 -4.39
CA THR A 171 19.92 -8.14 -5.30
C THR A 171 19.07 -9.40 -5.49
N LEU A 172 18.76 -9.75 -6.74
CA LEU A 172 18.10 -11.02 -7.07
C LEU A 172 19.16 -12.12 -7.20
N ILE A 173 19.11 -13.10 -6.29
CA ILE A 173 20.12 -14.17 -6.17
C ILE A 173 19.74 -15.36 -7.05
N SER A 174 18.49 -15.82 -6.96
CA SER A 174 18.01 -16.98 -7.68
C SER A 174 16.54 -16.90 -8.04
N ILE A 175 16.13 -17.64 -9.06
CA ILE A 175 14.74 -17.86 -9.47
C ILE A 175 14.53 -19.36 -9.58
N LYS A 176 13.60 -19.91 -8.83
CA LYS A 176 13.09 -21.26 -8.99
C LYS A 176 11.69 -21.16 -9.62
N GLN A 177 11.59 -21.54 -10.88
CA GLN A 177 10.32 -21.60 -11.60
C GLN A 177 9.38 -22.64 -10.98
N ASN A 178 8.10 -22.34 -10.92
CA ASN A 178 7.05 -23.21 -10.42
C ASN A 178 6.29 -23.87 -11.58
#